data_e4d49506f6cb889406545dd5d74ece93
#
_entry.id   e4d49506f6cb889406545dd5d74ece93
#
_cell.length_a   1.000
_cell.length_b   1.000
_cell.length_c   1.000
_cell.angle_alpha   90.00
_cell.angle_beta   90.00
_cell.angle_gamma   90.00
#
_symmetry.space_group_name_H-M   'P 1'
#
loop_
_entity.id
_entity.type
_entity.pdbx_description
1 polymer ?
#
loop_
_entity_poly.entity_id
_entity_poly.type
_entity_poly.pdbx_seq_one_letter_code
_entity_poly.pdbx_strand_id
1 'polypeptide(L)'
;MGNTTPGDKEEDSPPASNPESAPESSHEPDWENDPRNPYNWSDGKRLYHTVCVSLYAFTVTYMSSAYAPGAKATGHDLHVSETVSLLGISLFCLGLAFGPVIGAPLSESAGRLIVYRLGLPICILFLVGAATSNNIGGVVICRFFAGVFGSPALSVGGGTMADMWPPARRGPATALFVMAPFMGPCIAPIIGGFVVERLNWRWLEWVSVFWGVATCIFAIGMQETYKKILLARGNKQKIREKLSFKLKIPTLSWSAIHKWASESLVTPMHLLFTEPIVLFLSLYIGFDFAVLYAFFASIPLVFQKTYGFNSHQNGLVFISLGIGALLATATNIICDRLIYQKKAKEARERGETGHIPPEQRLYPAMMGSLGVAIGLFWFAWTARPDIHWISPVLALIPFNWANAFTRYVFAAAFPLFVIQMYNNLTTKWAASLLGFIAIGLIPIPWVLFRFGASIRRKTRYAL
;
A
#
# COMPACT_ATOMS: atom_id res chain seq x y z
N MET A 1 96.48 10.02 22.40
CA MET A 1 96.86 11.42 22.72
C MET A 1 96.03 12.33 21.84
N GLY A 2 95.36 13.29 22.38
CA GLY A 2 94.69 14.33 21.63
C GLY A 2 93.13 14.41 21.90
N ASN A 3 92.84 15.08 23.01
CA ASN A 3 91.51 15.56 23.37
C ASN A 3 91.05 16.65 22.39
N THR A 4 89.79 16.58 21.97
CA THR A 4 89.00 17.74 21.54
C THR A 4 87.55 17.56 21.99
N THR A 5 87.13 18.43 22.85
CA THR A 5 85.76 18.64 23.38
C THR A 5 84.82 19.09 22.30
N PRO A 6 83.50 18.66 22.32
CA PRO A 6 82.51 19.15 21.42
C PRO A 6 81.84 20.45 21.93
N GLY A 7 81.59 21.35 21.02
CA GLY A 7 80.86 22.59 21.24
C GLY A 7 79.35 22.41 21.38
N ASP A 8 78.83 23.29 22.23
CA ASP A 8 77.38 23.47 22.47
C ASP A 8 76.62 23.86 21.21
N LYS A 9 75.58 23.13 20.96
CA LYS A 9 74.52 23.52 20.00
C LYS A 9 73.34 24.05 20.79
N GLU A 10 73.11 25.34 20.61
CA GLU A 10 71.87 25.99 21.02
C GLU A 10 70.66 25.23 20.48
N GLU A 11 69.78 24.84 21.40
CA GLU A 11 68.46 24.33 21.10
C GLU A 11 67.53 25.46 20.65
N ASP A 12 67.21 25.49 19.34
CA ASP A 12 66.22 26.37 18.74
C ASP A 12 64.85 25.92 19.18
N SER A 13 64.19 26.61 20.11
CA SER A 13 62.82 26.35 20.55
C SER A 13 61.87 26.75 19.42
N PRO A 14 60.94 25.90 18.99
CA PRO A 14 59.92 26.29 17.99
C PRO A 14 58.97 27.32 18.58
N PRO A 15 58.50 28.30 17.76
CA PRO A 15 57.60 29.36 18.23
C PRO A 15 56.26 28.76 18.68
N ALA A 16 55.75 29.30 19.81
CA ALA A 16 54.45 28.98 20.38
C ALA A 16 53.35 29.05 19.29
N SER A 17 52.77 27.89 18.94
CA SER A 17 51.58 27.82 18.12
C SER A 17 50.41 28.46 18.86
N ASN A 18 49.83 29.50 18.28
CA ASN A 18 48.53 30.03 18.67
C ASN A 18 47.54 28.88 18.85
N PRO A 19 46.67 28.92 19.85
CA PRO A 19 45.55 27.96 19.91
C PRO A 19 44.64 28.28 18.74
N GLU A 20 44.85 27.57 17.60
CA GLU A 20 43.90 27.52 16.53
C GLU A 20 42.56 27.12 17.13
N SER A 21 41.60 28.00 16.95
CA SER A 21 40.21 27.82 17.31
C SER A 21 39.77 26.40 16.96
N ALA A 22 39.47 25.61 17.98
CA ALA A 22 38.79 24.34 17.80
C ALA A 22 37.58 24.55 16.87
N PRO A 23 37.36 23.70 15.88
CA PRO A 23 36.20 23.83 15.01
C PRO A 23 34.96 23.84 15.92
N GLU A 24 34.19 24.93 15.85
CA GLU A 24 32.88 25.02 16.48
C GLU A 24 32.16 23.72 16.20
N SER A 25 31.94 22.89 17.22
CA SER A 25 31.08 21.73 17.16
C SER A 25 29.74 22.24 16.66
N SER A 26 29.44 21.97 15.41
CA SER A 26 28.15 22.23 14.85
C SER A 26 27.15 21.50 15.77
N HIS A 27 26.50 22.25 16.66
CA HIS A 27 25.36 21.73 17.43
C HIS A 27 24.35 21.23 16.41
N GLU A 28 24.39 19.94 16.09
CA GLU A 28 23.25 19.32 15.47
C GLU A 28 22.06 19.59 16.41
N PRO A 29 21.00 20.23 15.91
CA PRO A 29 19.86 20.52 16.76
C PRO A 29 19.41 19.19 17.39
N ASP A 30 19.24 19.20 18.73
CA ASP A 30 18.76 18.03 19.49
C ASP A 30 17.39 17.62 18.94
N TRP A 31 17.44 16.71 17.97
CA TRP A 31 16.23 16.25 17.28
C TRP A 31 15.30 15.52 18.21
N GLU A 32 15.81 14.87 19.25
CA GLU A 32 14.99 14.07 20.16
C GLU A 32 14.02 14.94 20.96
N ASN A 33 14.44 16.16 21.34
CA ASN A 33 13.62 17.12 22.09
C ASN A 33 12.98 18.20 21.20
N ASP A 34 13.19 18.19 19.88
CA ASP A 34 12.63 19.20 18.97
C ASP A 34 11.07 19.08 18.92
N PRO A 35 10.33 20.19 19.17
CA PRO A 35 8.86 20.18 19.03
C PRO A 35 8.35 19.84 17.62
N ARG A 36 9.21 19.99 16.59
CA ARG A 36 8.89 19.63 15.20
C ARG A 36 9.00 18.14 14.96
N ASN A 37 9.68 17.40 15.83
CA ASN A 37 9.78 15.95 15.73
C ASN A 37 8.39 15.32 15.91
N PRO A 38 7.87 14.56 14.92
CA PRO A 38 6.56 13.93 15.02
C PRO A 38 6.42 12.97 16.21
N TYR A 39 7.54 12.42 16.71
CA TYR A 39 7.54 11.60 17.93
C TYR A 39 7.16 12.37 19.20
N ASN A 40 7.31 13.71 19.20
CA ASN A 40 6.97 14.58 20.31
C ASN A 40 5.56 15.20 20.19
N TRP A 41 4.82 14.89 19.11
CA TRP A 41 3.47 15.38 18.95
C TRP A 41 2.52 14.75 19.98
N SER A 42 1.46 15.46 20.35
CA SER A 42 0.39 14.90 21.18
C SER A 42 -0.25 13.70 20.51
N ASP A 43 -0.79 12.77 21.29
CA ASP A 43 -1.45 11.55 20.78
C ASP A 43 -2.63 11.89 19.86
N GLY A 44 -3.39 12.96 20.19
CA GLY A 44 -4.49 13.43 19.34
C GLY A 44 -4.01 13.91 17.95
N LYS A 45 -2.88 14.64 17.90
CA LYS A 45 -2.30 15.08 16.63
C LYS A 45 -1.77 13.91 15.81
N ARG A 46 -1.09 12.95 16.44
CA ARG A 46 -0.64 11.72 15.78
C ARG A 46 -1.82 10.91 15.25
N LEU A 47 -2.89 10.76 16.04
CA LEU A 47 -4.10 10.06 15.63
C LEU A 47 -4.77 10.74 14.44
N TYR A 48 -4.92 12.08 14.46
CA TYR A 48 -5.46 12.83 13.33
C TYR A 48 -4.70 12.55 12.02
N HIS A 49 -3.36 12.61 12.04
CA HIS A 49 -2.54 12.32 10.86
C HIS A 49 -2.65 10.85 10.43
N THR A 50 -2.74 9.93 11.38
CA THR A 50 -2.97 8.49 11.11
C THR A 50 -4.31 8.28 10.41
N VAL A 51 -5.37 8.92 10.89
CA VAL A 51 -6.70 8.86 10.26
C VAL A 51 -6.67 9.48 8.86
N CYS A 52 -6.01 10.63 8.67
CA CYS A 52 -5.87 11.23 7.35
C CYS A 52 -5.20 10.27 6.35
N VAL A 53 -4.05 9.70 6.72
CA VAL A 53 -3.31 8.76 5.84
C VAL A 53 -4.15 7.51 5.56
N SER A 54 -4.85 6.98 6.56
CA SER A 54 -5.75 5.83 6.40
C SER A 54 -6.93 6.18 5.49
N LEU A 55 -7.49 7.37 5.62
CA LEU A 55 -8.60 7.85 4.80
C LEU A 55 -8.16 8.04 3.33
N TYR A 56 -6.94 8.54 3.08
CA TYR A 56 -6.37 8.57 1.73
C TYR A 56 -6.27 7.16 1.13
N ALA A 57 -5.74 6.21 1.89
CA ALA A 57 -5.60 4.83 1.44
C ALA A 57 -6.96 4.18 1.14
N PHE A 58 -7.93 4.39 2.03
CA PHE A 58 -9.32 3.97 1.81
C PHE A 58 -9.91 4.59 0.54
N THR A 59 -9.79 5.91 0.38
CA THR A 59 -10.38 6.67 -0.73
C THR A 59 -9.87 6.17 -2.08
N VAL A 60 -8.56 5.99 -2.22
CA VAL A 60 -7.96 5.51 -3.48
C VAL A 60 -8.42 4.10 -3.83
N THR A 61 -8.49 3.21 -2.84
CA THR A 61 -8.95 1.83 -3.08
C THR A 61 -10.47 1.74 -3.24
N TYR A 62 -11.25 2.62 -2.59
CA TYR A 62 -12.67 2.80 -2.88
C TYR A 62 -12.89 3.17 -4.35
N MET A 63 -12.17 4.18 -4.86
CA MET A 63 -12.24 4.64 -6.24
C MET A 63 -11.89 3.55 -7.25
N SER A 64 -10.97 2.63 -6.92
CA SER A 64 -10.60 1.52 -7.80
C SER A 64 -11.76 0.59 -8.10
N SER A 65 -12.59 0.31 -7.11
CA SER A 65 -13.67 -0.69 -7.16
C SER A 65 -15.08 -0.09 -7.30
N ALA A 66 -15.24 1.22 -7.07
CA ALA A 66 -16.53 1.90 -7.17
C ALA A 66 -17.19 1.78 -8.56
N TYR A 67 -16.40 1.63 -9.60
CA TYR A 67 -16.87 1.46 -10.97
C TYR A 67 -17.47 0.06 -11.25
N ALA A 68 -17.11 -0.95 -10.46
CA ALA A 68 -17.44 -2.35 -10.73
C ALA A 68 -18.97 -2.61 -10.91
N PRO A 69 -19.86 -2.10 -10.03
CA PRO A 69 -21.31 -2.32 -10.20
C PRO A 69 -21.88 -1.71 -11.48
N GLY A 70 -21.23 -0.68 -12.02
CA GLY A 70 -21.64 0.01 -13.24
C GLY A 70 -21.07 -0.57 -14.53
N ALA A 71 -20.15 -1.54 -14.48
CA ALA A 71 -19.44 -2.01 -15.68
C ALA A 71 -20.38 -2.48 -16.80
N LYS A 72 -21.44 -3.21 -16.47
CA LYS A 72 -22.45 -3.66 -17.44
C LYS A 72 -23.26 -2.49 -18.02
N ALA A 73 -23.67 -1.54 -17.19
CA ALA A 73 -24.41 -0.35 -17.62
C ALA A 73 -23.53 0.56 -18.50
N THR A 74 -22.25 0.72 -18.16
CA THR A 74 -21.27 1.45 -18.99
C THR A 74 -21.09 0.77 -20.35
N GLY A 75 -20.95 -0.55 -20.37
CA GLY A 75 -20.85 -1.31 -21.62
C GLY A 75 -22.03 -1.09 -22.54
N HIS A 76 -23.24 -1.10 -22.00
CA HIS A 76 -24.45 -0.81 -22.74
C HIS A 76 -24.53 0.62 -23.26
N ASP A 77 -24.23 1.62 -22.40
CA ASP A 77 -24.30 3.05 -22.74
C ASP A 77 -23.25 3.46 -23.78
N LEU A 78 -22.04 2.88 -23.73
CA LEU A 78 -20.93 3.18 -24.64
C LEU A 78 -20.80 2.17 -25.81
N HIS A 79 -21.79 1.29 -25.99
CA HIS A 79 -21.85 0.28 -27.05
C HIS A 79 -20.59 -0.63 -27.15
N VAL A 80 -20.09 -1.09 -26.00
CA VAL A 80 -18.95 -2.00 -25.91
C VAL A 80 -19.29 -3.24 -25.09
N SER A 81 -18.50 -4.31 -25.24
CA SER A 81 -18.70 -5.51 -24.45
C SER A 81 -18.43 -5.26 -22.95
N GLU A 82 -19.06 -6.04 -22.08
CA GLU A 82 -18.86 -5.97 -20.64
C GLU A 82 -17.38 -6.18 -20.27
N THR A 83 -16.67 -7.07 -20.97
CA THR A 83 -15.24 -7.29 -20.77
C THR A 83 -14.40 -6.03 -21.09
N VAL A 84 -14.74 -5.29 -22.13
CA VAL A 84 -14.08 -4.02 -22.46
C VAL A 84 -14.39 -2.97 -21.40
N SER A 85 -15.61 -2.93 -20.87
CA SER A 85 -15.95 -2.01 -19.78
C SER A 85 -15.13 -2.31 -18.51
N LEU A 86 -14.88 -3.60 -18.19
CA LEU A 86 -14.04 -4.00 -17.03
C LEU A 86 -12.59 -3.52 -17.13
N LEU A 87 -12.10 -3.10 -18.33
CA LEU A 87 -10.81 -2.43 -18.47
C LEU A 87 -10.72 -1.18 -17.58
N GLY A 88 -11.83 -0.52 -17.29
CA GLY A 88 -11.86 0.61 -16.36
C GLY A 88 -11.35 0.24 -14.96
N ILE A 89 -11.64 -0.97 -14.46
CA ILE A 89 -11.11 -1.47 -13.19
C ILE A 89 -9.64 -1.88 -13.36
N SER A 90 -9.37 -2.70 -14.39
CA SER A 90 -8.05 -3.27 -14.64
C SER A 90 -6.98 -2.21 -14.84
N LEU A 91 -7.25 -1.17 -15.63
CA LEU A 91 -6.31 -0.11 -15.88
C LEU A 91 -6.14 0.85 -14.69
N PHE A 92 -7.19 1.05 -13.88
CA PHE A 92 -7.01 1.74 -12.61
C PHE A 92 -6.05 0.97 -11.70
N CYS A 93 -6.22 -0.36 -11.55
CA CYS A 93 -5.32 -1.23 -10.77
C CYS A 93 -3.90 -1.23 -11.35
N LEU A 94 -3.76 -1.24 -12.67
CA LEU A 94 -2.46 -1.10 -13.31
C LEU A 94 -1.82 0.25 -12.97
N GLY A 95 -2.60 1.33 -12.97
CA GLY A 95 -2.17 2.66 -12.50
C GLY A 95 -1.68 2.62 -11.06
N LEU A 96 -2.39 1.91 -10.17
CA LEU A 96 -1.96 1.71 -8.76
C LEU A 96 -0.58 1.05 -8.67
N ALA A 97 -0.22 0.17 -9.58
CA ALA A 97 1.09 -0.49 -9.61
C ALA A 97 2.22 0.48 -10.02
N PHE A 98 1.95 1.42 -10.94
CA PHE A 98 2.95 2.38 -11.40
C PHE A 98 3.16 3.59 -10.47
N GLY A 99 2.14 3.97 -9.70
CA GLY A 99 2.22 5.19 -8.87
C GLY A 99 3.32 5.20 -7.82
N PRO A 100 3.63 4.09 -7.10
CA PRO A 100 4.74 4.03 -6.16
C PRO A 100 6.10 4.36 -6.77
N VAL A 101 6.30 4.05 -8.04
CA VAL A 101 7.52 4.36 -8.80
C VAL A 101 7.79 5.86 -8.84
N ILE A 102 6.72 6.66 -8.96
CA ILE A 102 6.79 8.13 -8.95
C ILE A 102 6.76 8.66 -7.51
N GLY A 103 5.89 8.10 -6.68
CA GLY A 103 5.58 8.60 -5.35
C GLY A 103 6.69 8.41 -4.33
N ALA A 104 7.42 7.28 -4.36
CA ALA A 104 8.48 7.02 -3.40
C ALA A 104 9.63 8.02 -3.52
N PRO A 105 10.26 8.23 -4.71
CA PRO A 105 11.30 9.25 -4.87
C PRO A 105 10.82 10.68 -4.58
N LEU A 106 9.58 11.01 -4.99
CA LEU A 106 9.00 12.32 -4.70
C LEU A 106 8.88 12.54 -3.19
N SER A 107 8.45 11.52 -2.44
CA SER A 107 8.30 11.62 -0.99
C SER A 107 9.64 11.77 -0.25
N GLU A 108 10.71 11.20 -0.77
CA GLU A 108 12.05 11.30 -0.19
C GLU A 108 12.73 12.64 -0.51
N SER A 109 12.46 13.20 -1.67
CA SER A 109 13.07 14.45 -2.13
C SER A 109 12.32 15.70 -1.68
N ALA A 110 10.99 15.67 -1.74
CA ALA A 110 10.12 16.82 -1.48
C ALA A 110 9.32 16.72 -0.15
N GLY A 111 9.30 15.54 0.47
CA GLY A 111 8.59 15.27 1.72
C GLY A 111 7.31 14.47 1.53
N ARG A 112 6.78 13.93 2.65
CA ARG A 112 5.57 13.11 2.64
C ARG A 112 4.33 13.92 2.27
N LEU A 113 4.24 15.12 2.81
CA LEU A 113 3.05 15.98 2.66
C LEU A 113 2.74 16.33 1.21
N ILE A 114 3.76 16.54 0.36
CA ILE A 114 3.57 16.91 -1.04
C ILE A 114 2.85 15.80 -1.82
N VAL A 115 3.15 14.53 -1.49
CA VAL A 115 2.52 13.37 -2.12
C VAL A 115 1.02 13.34 -1.85
N TYR A 116 0.61 13.62 -0.60
CA TYR A 116 -0.81 13.67 -0.25
C TYR A 116 -1.51 14.89 -0.86
N ARG A 117 -0.87 16.07 -0.84
CA ARG A 117 -1.44 17.32 -1.35
C ARG A 117 -1.60 17.36 -2.87
N LEU A 118 -0.77 16.65 -3.62
CA LEU A 118 -0.85 16.63 -5.09
C LEU A 118 -1.53 15.37 -5.61
N GLY A 119 -1.27 14.21 -5.01
CA GLY A 119 -1.71 12.93 -5.56
C GLY A 119 -3.23 12.82 -5.67
N LEU A 120 -3.96 13.00 -4.58
CA LEU A 120 -5.41 12.84 -4.58
C LEU A 120 -6.14 13.92 -5.39
N PRO A 121 -5.81 15.24 -5.33
CA PRO A 121 -6.44 16.23 -6.21
C PRO A 121 -6.27 15.93 -7.69
N ILE A 122 -5.08 15.50 -8.13
CA ILE A 122 -4.84 15.12 -9.53
C ILE A 122 -5.65 13.86 -9.88
N CYS A 123 -5.70 12.86 -8.99
CA CYS A 123 -6.55 11.69 -9.15
C CYS A 123 -8.02 12.08 -9.35
N ILE A 124 -8.55 13.01 -8.55
CA ILE A 124 -9.91 13.53 -8.66
C ILE A 124 -10.16 14.18 -10.01
N LEU A 125 -9.22 14.98 -10.52
CA LEU A 125 -9.35 15.62 -11.86
C LEU A 125 -9.50 14.56 -12.96
N PHE A 126 -8.74 13.48 -12.91
CA PHE A 126 -8.88 12.38 -13.86
C PHE A 126 -10.22 11.63 -13.69
N LEU A 127 -10.74 11.48 -12.47
CA LEU A 127 -12.06 10.88 -12.27
C LEU A 127 -13.18 11.77 -12.80
N VAL A 128 -13.08 13.10 -12.69
CA VAL A 128 -13.98 14.03 -13.37
C VAL A 128 -13.92 13.80 -14.89
N GLY A 129 -12.72 13.65 -15.45
CA GLY A 129 -12.54 13.29 -16.87
C GLY A 129 -13.22 11.97 -17.24
N ALA A 130 -13.14 10.95 -16.39
CA ALA A 130 -13.83 9.68 -16.59
C ALA A 130 -15.36 9.83 -16.53
N ALA A 131 -15.88 10.59 -15.55
CA ALA A 131 -17.33 10.84 -15.39
C ALA A 131 -17.95 11.59 -16.56
N THR A 132 -17.20 12.48 -17.22
CA THR A 132 -17.66 13.30 -18.34
C THR A 132 -17.36 12.70 -19.72
N SER A 133 -16.63 11.57 -19.78
CA SER A 133 -16.28 10.91 -21.03
C SER A 133 -17.48 10.30 -21.75
N ASN A 134 -17.53 10.47 -23.07
CA ASN A 134 -18.55 9.90 -23.95
C ASN A 134 -18.06 8.68 -24.76
N ASN A 135 -16.84 8.21 -24.50
CA ASN A 135 -16.28 7.02 -25.11
C ASN A 135 -15.49 6.21 -24.08
N ILE A 136 -15.41 4.90 -24.31
CA ILE A 136 -14.73 3.99 -23.38
C ILE A 136 -13.23 4.28 -23.27
N GLY A 137 -12.57 4.72 -24.35
CA GLY A 137 -11.16 5.07 -24.33
C GLY A 137 -10.84 6.20 -23.37
N GLY A 138 -11.66 7.25 -23.36
CA GLY A 138 -11.56 8.35 -22.39
C GLY A 138 -11.73 7.89 -20.95
N VAL A 139 -12.77 7.08 -20.67
CA VAL A 139 -13.00 6.50 -19.33
C VAL A 139 -11.77 5.73 -18.86
N VAL A 140 -11.28 4.82 -19.69
CA VAL A 140 -10.21 3.89 -19.36
C VAL A 140 -8.86 4.60 -19.15
N ILE A 141 -8.52 5.55 -20.02
CA ILE A 141 -7.29 6.35 -19.90
C ILE A 141 -7.34 7.22 -18.64
N CYS A 142 -8.46 7.91 -18.41
CA CYS A 142 -8.62 8.72 -17.21
C CYS A 142 -8.52 7.87 -15.94
N ARG A 143 -9.14 6.70 -15.89
CA ARG A 143 -9.04 5.79 -14.74
C ARG A 143 -7.62 5.27 -14.53
N PHE A 144 -6.86 5.00 -15.59
CA PHE A 144 -5.44 4.63 -15.47
C PHE A 144 -4.64 5.73 -14.77
N PHE A 145 -4.74 6.97 -15.26
CA PHE A 145 -4.01 8.08 -14.64
C PHE A 145 -4.53 8.40 -13.24
N ALA A 146 -5.83 8.27 -12.97
CA ALA A 146 -6.36 8.39 -11.61
C ALA A 146 -5.68 7.38 -10.66
N GLY A 147 -5.49 6.12 -11.10
CA GLY A 147 -4.74 5.11 -10.35
C GLY A 147 -3.27 5.51 -10.12
N VAL A 148 -2.58 5.98 -11.17
CA VAL A 148 -1.17 6.42 -11.08
C VAL A 148 -0.98 7.53 -10.05
N PHE A 149 -1.82 8.55 -10.06
CA PHE A 149 -1.67 9.70 -9.15
C PHE A 149 -2.28 9.46 -7.76
N GLY A 150 -3.25 8.55 -7.63
CA GLY A 150 -3.82 8.19 -6.33
C GLY A 150 -2.90 7.30 -5.49
N SER A 151 -2.21 6.34 -6.10
CA SER A 151 -1.49 5.29 -5.39
C SER A 151 -0.22 5.70 -4.64
N PRO A 152 0.48 6.80 -4.93
CA PRO A 152 1.62 7.23 -4.13
C PRO A 152 1.30 7.35 -2.63
N ALA A 153 0.08 7.77 -2.29
CA ALA A 153 -0.37 7.85 -0.89
C ALA A 153 -0.36 6.47 -0.17
N LEU A 154 -0.63 5.39 -0.91
CA LEU A 154 -0.60 4.02 -0.38
C LEU A 154 0.82 3.56 -0.04
N SER A 155 1.79 3.84 -0.92
CA SER A 155 3.18 3.43 -0.74
C SER A 155 3.90 4.24 0.34
N VAL A 156 3.60 5.54 0.43
CA VAL A 156 4.21 6.47 1.38
C VAL A 156 3.62 6.33 2.79
N GLY A 157 2.39 5.80 2.90
CA GLY A 157 1.66 5.74 4.17
C GLY A 157 2.38 4.94 5.27
N GLY A 158 2.99 3.80 4.93
CA GLY A 158 3.79 3.01 5.87
C GLY A 158 4.99 3.78 6.43
N GLY A 159 5.69 4.52 5.56
CA GLY A 159 6.78 5.43 5.97
C GLY A 159 6.28 6.56 6.86
N THR A 160 5.13 7.16 6.54
CA THR A 160 4.51 8.21 7.36
C THR A 160 4.14 7.69 8.76
N MET A 161 3.63 6.44 8.87
CA MET A 161 3.39 5.81 10.17
C MET A 161 4.68 5.63 10.95
N ALA A 162 5.77 5.22 10.26
CA ALA A 162 7.08 5.05 10.87
C ALA A 162 7.69 6.39 11.36
N ASP A 163 7.43 7.47 10.64
CA ASP A 163 7.90 8.82 10.99
C ASP A 163 7.17 9.40 12.22
N MET A 164 5.92 8.98 12.50
CA MET A 164 5.09 9.54 13.58
C MET A 164 5.04 8.67 14.85
N TRP A 165 5.16 7.36 14.72
CA TRP A 165 4.97 6.43 15.81
C TRP A 165 6.26 5.70 16.18
N PRO A 166 6.73 5.79 17.43
CA PRO A 166 7.87 5.02 17.88
C PRO A 166 7.59 3.51 17.79
N PRO A 167 8.61 2.66 17.60
CA PRO A 167 8.44 1.23 17.34
C PRO A 167 7.52 0.50 18.33
N ALA A 168 7.56 0.90 19.61
CA ALA A 168 6.75 0.29 20.66
C ALA A 168 5.24 0.54 20.56
N ARG A 169 4.82 1.67 19.95
CA ARG A 169 3.41 2.08 19.81
C ARG A 169 2.90 2.06 18.37
N ARG A 170 3.74 1.68 17.41
CA ARG A 170 3.42 1.69 15.97
C ARG A 170 2.39 0.65 15.55
N GLY A 171 2.31 -0.50 16.23
CA GLY A 171 1.47 -1.64 15.85
C GLY A 171 0.01 -1.27 15.58
N PRO A 172 -0.74 -0.68 16.54
CA PRO A 172 -2.14 -0.33 16.34
C PRO A 172 -2.37 0.71 15.23
N ALA A 173 -1.51 1.73 15.13
CA ALA A 173 -1.59 2.76 14.10
C ALA A 173 -1.37 2.17 12.69
N THR A 174 -0.39 1.29 12.56
CA THR A 174 -0.14 0.58 11.30
C THR A 174 -1.29 -0.37 10.96
N ALA A 175 -1.89 -1.04 11.95
CA ALA A 175 -3.06 -1.90 11.72
C ALA A 175 -4.24 -1.11 11.17
N LEU A 176 -4.53 0.08 11.71
CA LEU A 176 -5.57 0.98 11.19
C LEU A 176 -5.28 1.42 9.75
N PHE A 177 -4.04 1.81 9.47
CA PHE A 177 -3.63 2.18 8.11
C PHE A 177 -3.74 1.02 7.13
N VAL A 178 -3.31 -0.19 7.53
CA VAL A 178 -3.36 -1.38 6.65
C VAL A 178 -4.81 -1.83 6.41
N MET A 179 -5.70 -1.71 7.40
CA MET A 179 -7.13 -2.04 7.25
C MET A 179 -7.82 -1.18 6.18
N ALA A 180 -7.52 0.10 6.13
CA ALA A 180 -8.22 1.07 5.30
C ALA A 180 -8.30 0.70 3.81
N PRO A 181 -7.22 0.31 3.13
CA PRO A 181 -7.26 -0.09 1.73
C PRO A 181 -8.00 -1.41 1.45
N PHE A 182 -8.31 -2.22 2.45
CA PHE A 182 -9.18 -3.39 2.28
C PHE A 182 -10.64 -3.05 2.45
N MET A 183 -10.96 -2.07 3.29
CA MET A 183 -12.33 -1.61 3.49
C MET A 183 -12.87 -0.86 2.27
N GLY A 184 -12.01 -0.14 1.54
CA GLY A 184 -12.40 0.58 0.32
C GLY A 184 -13.13 -0.31 -0.69
N PRO A 185 -12.48 -1.38 -1.17
CA PRO A 185 -13.07 -2.35 -2.09
C PRO A 185 -14.34 -3.05 -1.57
N CYS A 186 -14.50 -3.17 -0.26
CA CYS A 186 -15.69 -3.79 0.32
C CYS A 186 -16.88 -2.82 0.33
N ILE A 187 -16.65 -1.55 0.66
CA ILE A 187 -17.72 -0.54 0.80
C ILE A 187 -18.16 0.00 -0.57
N ALA A 188 -17.25 0.09 -1.53
CA ALA A 188 -17.54 0.69 -2.83
C ALA A 188 -18.66 -0.03 -3.61
N PRO A 189 -18.70 -1.37 -3.73
CA PRO A 189 -19.80 -2.07 -4.40
C PRO A 189 -21.14 -1.95 -3.65
N ILE A 190 -21.12 -1.81 -2.32
CA ILE A 190 -22.33 -1.58 -1.53
C ILE A 190 -22.98 -0.28 -1.96
N ILE A 191 -22.24 0.82 -1.90
CA ILE A 191 -22.74 2.14 -2.31
C ILE A 191 -23.06 2.15 -3.81
N GLY A 192 -22.16 1.57 -4.62
CA GLY A 192 -22.30 1.51 -6.07
C GLY A 192 -23.54 0.73 -6.54
N GLY A 193 -23.90 -0.35 -5.86
CA GLY A 193 -25.10 -1.12 -6.16
C GLY A 193 -26.38 -0.28 -6.06
N PHE A 194 -26.52 0.53 -5.00
CA PHE A 194 -27.66 1.45 -4.83
C PHE A 194 -27.61 2.61 -5.84
N VAL A 195 -26.42 3.12 -6.15
CA VAL A 195 -26.26 4.22 -7.11
C VAL A 195 -26.67 3.78 -8.52
N VAL A 196 -26.18 2.64 -9.00
CA VAL A 196 -26.45 2.16 -10.37
C VAL A 196 -27.94 1.83 -10.57
N GLU A 197 -28.62 1.36 -9.54
CA GLU A 197 -30.03 1.00 -9.64
C GLU A 197 -30.96 2.21 -9.79
N ARG A 198 -30.58 3.36 -9.19
CA ARG A 198 -31.41 4.58 -9.16
C ARG A 198 -30.93 5.68 -10.11
N LEU A 199 -29.64 5.66 -10.43
CA LEU A 199 -28.95 6.67 -11.23
C LEU A 199 -28.17 6.00 -12.35
N ASN A 200 -27.55 6.80 -13.24
CA ASN A 200 -26.68 6.24 -14.28
C ASN A 200 -25.28 5.90 -13.72
N TRP A 201 -24.51 5.11 -14.48
CA TRP A 201 -23.17 4.67 -14.09
C TRP A 201 -22.18 5.82 -13.86
N ARG A 202 -22.36 7.00 -14.49
CA ARG A 202 -21.51 8.17 -14.30
C ARG A 202 -21.53 8.68 -12.87
N TRP A 203 -22.62 8.48 -12.14
CA TRP A 203 -22.73 8.84 -10.73
C TRP A 203 -21.80 8.05 -9.83
N LEU A 204 -21.32 6.87 -10.24
CA LEU A 204 -20.29 6.15 -9.50
C LEU A 204 -18.97 6.93 -9.44
N GLU A 205 -18.61 7.56 -10.56
CA GLU A 205 -17.43 8.42 -10.62
C GLU A 205 -17.65 9.74 -9.83
N TRP A 206 -18.84 10.35 -9.94
CA TRP A 206 -19.16 11.55 -9.17
C TRP A 206 -19.18 11.31 -7.67
N VAL A 207 -19.73 10.22 -7.18
CA VAL A 207 -19.66 9.84 -5.75
C VAL A 207 -18.22 9.69 -5.30
N SER A 208 -17.38 9.07 -6.14
CA SER A 208 -15.93 8.93 -5.89
C SER A 208 -15.22 10.29 -5.83
N VAL A 209 -15.58 11.23 -6.72
CA VAL A 209 -15.08 12.60 -6.73
C VAL A 209 -15.49 13.34 -5.44
N PHE A 210 -16.77 13.30 -5.04
CA PHE A 210 -17.23 13.95 -3.82
C PHE A 210 -16.55 13.39 -2.58
N TRP A 211 -16.39 12.07 -2.50
CA TRP A 211 -15.67 11.44 -1.41
C TRP A 211 -14.20 11.85 -1.37
N GLY A 212 -13.54 11.92 -2.53
CA GLY A 212 -12.17 12.38 -2.65
C GLY A 212 -11.99 13.84 -2.20
N VAL A 213 -12.89 14.72 -2.63
CA VAL A 213 -12.91 16.14 -2.20
C VAL A 213 -13.09 16.25 -0.69
N ALA A 214 -14.03 15.50 -0.10
CA ALA A 214 -14.24 15.47 1.35
C ALA A 214 -12.97 15.01 2.09
N THR A 215 -12.27 14.00 1.55
CA THR A 215 -10.98 13.53 2.08
C THR A 215 -9.90 14.62 2.01
N CYS A 216 -9.80 15.34 0.90
CA CYS A 216 -8.87 16.45 0.75
C CYS A 216 -9.14 17.57 1.76
N ILE A 217 -10.41 17.94 1.95
CA ILE A 217 -10.83 18.97 2.91
C ILE A 217 -10.46 18.53 4.33
N PHE A 218 -10.77 17.28 4.71
CA PHE A 218 -10.44 16.76 6.04
C PHE A 218 -8.92 16.77 6.29
N ALA A 219 -8.12 16.52 5.25
CA ALA A 219 -6.67 16.42 5.35
C ALA A 219 -5.93 17.77 5.21
N ILE A 220 -6.60 18.91 5.08
CA ILE A 220 -5.98 20.24 4.94
C ILE A 220 -4.99 20.52 6.09
N GLY A 221 -5.33 20.10 7.32
CA GLY A 221 -4.52 20.29 8.53
C GLY A 221 -3.28 19.37 8.61
N MET A 222 -3.04 18.48 7.64
CA MET A 222 -1.86 17.61 7.66
C MET A 222 -0.58 18.43 7.57
N GLN A 223 0.43 17.99 8.34
CA GLN A 223 1.76 18.58 8.42
C GLN A 223 2.82 17.59 7.91
N GLU A 224 4.00 18.12 7.58
CA GLU A 224 5.12 17.31 7.15
C GLU A 224 5.63 16.43 8.30
N THR A 225 5.98 15.18 7.98
CA THR A 225 6.48 14.20 8.95
C THR A 225 7.92 13.76 8.68
N TYR A 226 8.47 14.07 7.50
CA TYR A 226 9.77 13.58 7.09
C TYR A 226 10.92 14.37 7.71
N LYS A 227 11.71 13.70 8.56
CA LYS A 227 12.83 14.31 9.33
C LYS A 227 13.75 15.19 8.48
N LYS A 228 14.21 14.69 7.32
CA LYS A 228 15.15 15.44 6.46
C LYS A 228 14.60 16.80 6.02
N ILE A 229 13.31 16.86 5.68
CA ILE A 229 12.66 18.10 5.24
C ILE A 229 12.39 19.02 6.42
N LEU A 230 12.02 18.48 7.60
CA LEU A 230 11.79 19.27 8.80
C LEU A 230 13.09 19.94 9.28
N LEU A 231 14.22 19.21 9.28
CA LEU A 231 15.53 19.77 9.60
C LEU A 231 15.98 20.83 8.57
N ALA A 232 15.78 20.56 7.28
CA ALA A 232 16.12 21.53 6.23
C ALA A 232 15.32 22.83 6.33
N ARG A 233 14.03 22.76 6.74
CA ARG A 233 13.19 23.95 6.99
C ARG A 233 13.56 24.72 8.25
N GLY A 234 14.16 24.06 9.25
CA GLY A 234 14.62 24.69 10.49
C GLY A 234 15.85 25.56 10.32
N ASN A 235 16.68 25.29 9.32
CA ASN A 235 17.89 26.04 9.03
C ASN A 235 17.59 27.16 8.04
N LYS A 236 17.09 28.32 8.54
CA LYS A 236 16.66 29.48 7.74
C LYS A 236 17.69 29.98 6.73
N GLN A 237 18.96 29.82 7.02
CA GLN A 237 20.06 30.25 6.16
C GLN A 237 20.20 29.37 4.92
N LYS A 238 20.10 28.05 5.08
CA LYS A 238 20.06 27.08 3.97
C LYS A 238 18.76 27.13 3.14
N ILE A 239 17.66 27.64 3.73
CA ILE A 239 16.39 27.83 3.02
C ILE A 239 16.48 29.03 2.07
N ARG A 240 17.15 30.11 2.43
CA ARG A 240 17.30 31.30 1.57
C ARG A 240 18.16 31.01 0.35
N GLU A 241 19.19 30.18 0.49
CA GLU A 241 19.94 29.63 -0.64
C GLU A 241 19.16 28.61 -1.48
N LYS A 242 18.30 27.79 -0.86
CA LYS A 242 17.44 26.83 -1.57
C LYS A 242 16.12 27.41 -2.05
N LEU A 243 15.62 28.54 -1.51
CA LEU A 243 14.46 29.27 -2.07
C LEU A 243 14.86 30.17 -3.25
N SER A 244 16.12 30.52 -3.38
CA SER A 244 16.76 30.88 -4.67
C SER A 244 16.86 29.68 -5.63
N PHE A 245 16.51 28.49 -5.18
CA PHE A 245 16.07 27.41 -6.01
C PHE A 245 14.76 27.87 -6.69
N LYS A 246 14.85 28.73 -7.71
CA LYS A 246 13.98 28.66 -8.89
C LYS A 246 13.52 27.22 -8.94
N LEU A 247 12.21 26.95 -9.10
CA LEU A 247 11.73 25.65 -9.56
C LEU A 247 12.68 25.18 -10.67
N LYS A 248 13.77 24.61 -10.31
CA LYS A 248 14.48 23.71 -11.17
C LYS A 248 13.56 22.48 -11.13
N ILE A 249 12.54 22.52 -11.94
CA ILE A 249 12.12 21.34 -12.68
C ILE A 249 13.47 20.71 -12.99
N PRO A 250 13.79 19.54 -12.40
CA PRO A 250 15.08 18.90 -12.66
C PRO A 250 15.20 18.96 -14.16
N THR A 251 16.18 19.72 -14.65
CA THR A 251 16.43 19.76 -16.09
C THR A 251 16.47 18.31 -16.45
N LEU A 252 15.51 17.88 -17.33
CA LEU A 252 15.29 16.49 -17.68
C LEU A 252 16.56 16.03 -18.42
N SER A 253 17.68 15.99 -17.67
CA SER A 253 18.92 15.40 -18.16
C SER A 253 18.63 13.92 -18.33
N TRP A 254 18.84 13.42 -19.52
CA TRP A 254 18.70 12.01 -19.84
C TRP A 254 19.38 11.11 -18.81
N SER A 255 20.52 11.54 -18.27
CA SER A 255 21.23 10.86 -17.17
C SER A 255 20.45 10.81 -15.86
N ALA A 256 19.74 11.88 -15.52
CA ALA A 256 18.89 11.92 -14.31
C ALA A 256 17.64 11.03 -14.46
N ILE A 257 17.03 11.03 -15.66
CA ILE A 257 15.91 10.14 -15.98
C ILE A 257 16.38 8.68 -15.96
N HIS A 258 17.52 8.38 -16.56
CA HIS A 258 18.06 7.02 -16.60
C HIS A 258 18.41 6.52 -15.18
N LYS A 259 19.06 7.35 -14.36
CA LYS A 259 19.35 7.02 -12.96
C LYS A 259 18.07 6.78 -12.18
N TRP A 260 17.09 7.65 -12.30
CA TRP A 260 15.78 7.51 -11.67
C TRP A 260 15.04 6.23 -12.12
N ALA A 261 15.01 5.95 -13.43
CA ALA A 261 14.39 4.75 -13.97
C ALA A 261 15.12 3.48 -13.50
N SER A 262 16.45 3.51 -13.44
CA SER A 262 17.24 2.40 -12.92
C SER A 262 16.95 2.12 -11.44
N GLU A 263 16.97 3.14 -10.60
CA GLU A 263 16.73 2.97 -9.15
C GLU A 263 15.27 2.62 -8.83
N SER A 264 14.31 3.18 -9.58
CA SER A 264 12.88 3.04 -9.28
C SER A 264 12.19 1.86 -9.99
N LEU A 265 12.72 1.39 -11.12
CA LEU A 265 12.13 0.29 -11.91
C LEU A 265 13.06 -0.92 -11.97
N VAL A 266 14.31 -0.72 -12.39
CA VAL A 266 15.22 -1.85 -12.65
C VAL A 266 15.61 -2.54 -11.35
N THR A 267 15.93 -1.80 -10.30
CA THR A 267 16.34 -2.39 -9.01
C THR A 267 15.23 -3.23 -8.37
N PRO A 268 13.96 -2.77 -8.24
CA PRO A 268 12.88 -3.62 -7.73
C PRO A 268 12.60 -4.83 -8.62
N MET A 269 12.67 -4.68 -9.95
CA MET A 269 12.49 -5.81 -10.87
C MET A 269 13.63 -6.82 -10.75
N HIS A 270 14.87 -6.35 -10.64
CA HIS A 270 16.01 -7.22 -10.39
C HIS A 270 15.86 -7.98 -9.07
N LEU A 271 15.48 -7.28 -7.98
CA LEU A 271 15.20 -7.91 -6.67
C LEU A 271 14.07 -8.94 -6.76
N LEU A 272 13.02 -8.67 -7.52
CA LEU A 272 11.89 -9.60 -7.70
C LEU A 272 12.35 -10.94 -8.29
N PHE A 273 13.28 -10.94 -9.25
CA PHE A 273 13.71 -12.15 -9.91
C PHE A 273 14.97 -12.80 -9.28
N THR A 274 15.77 -12.03 -8.54
CA THR A 274 17.00 -12.56 -7.91
C THR A 274 16.81 -13.00 -6.47
N GLU A 275 15.83 -12.42 -5.75
CA GLU A 275 15.58 -12.71 -4.34
C GLU A 275 14.37 -13.64 -4.17
N PRO A 276 14.57 -14.93 -3.82
CA PRO A 276 13.47 -15.90 -3.71
C PRO A 276 12.40 -15.48 -2.70
N ILE A 277 12.78 -14.83 -1.60
CA ILE A 277 11.82 -14.35 -0.59
C ILE A 277 10.90 -13.31 -1.22
N VAL A 278 11.45 -12.36 -1.97
CA VAL A 278 10.68 -11.30 -2.63
C VAL A 278 9.76 -11.90 -3.69
N LEU A 279 10.28 -12.83 -4.52
CA LEU A 279 9.48 -13.48 -5.56
C LEU A 279 8.28 -14.24 -4.99
N PHE A 280 8.51 -15.15 -4.04
CA PHE A 280 7.44 -16.00 -3.50
C PHE A 280 6.41 -15.19 -2.69
N LEU A 281 6.85 -14.21 -1.91
CA LEU A 281 5.91 -13.31 -1.23
C LEU A 281 5.09 -12.49 -2.24
N SER A 282 5.71 -11.97 -3.28
CA SER A 282 5.00 -11.19 -4.31
C SER A 282 3.99 -12.04 -5.08
N LEU A 283 4.32 -13.29 -5.40
CA LEU A 283 3.39 -14.24 -6.03
C LEU A 283 2.20 -14.53 -5.14
N TYR A 284 2.45 -14.86 -3.87
CA TYR A 284 1.39 -15.11 -2.89
C TYR A 284 0.48 -13.89 -2.75
N ILE A 285 1.08 -12.71 -2.54
CA ILE A 285 0.43 -11.42 -2.42
C ILE A 285 -0.42 -11.09 -3.64
N GLY A 286 0.20 -11.23 -4.81
CA GLY A 286 -0.44 -10.89 -6.07
C GLY A 286 -1.64 -11.78 -6.36
N PHE A 287 -1.56 -13.07 -6.09
CA PHE A 287 -2.66 -14.01 -6.28
C PHE A 287 -3.88 -13.63 -5.42
N ASP A 288 -3.67 -13.39 -4.12
CA ASP A 288 -4.76 -13.05 -3.21
C ASP A 288 -5.51 -11.78 -3.64
N PHE A 289 -4.76 -10.77 -4.10
CA PHE A 289 -5.36 -9.53 -4.65
C PHE A 289 -6.09 -9.77 -5.96
N ALA A 290 -5.54 -10.60 -6.82
CA ALA A 290 -6.15 -10.99 -8.07
C ALA A 290 -7.53 -11.62 -7.85
N VAL A 291 -7.63 -12.53 -6.88
CA VAL A 291 -8.91 -13.18 -6.54
C VAL A 291 -9.90 -12.17 -5.95
N LEU A 292 -9.45 -11.26 -5.08
CA LEU A 292 -10.32 -10.20 -4.56
C LEU A 292 -10.93 -9.36 -5.70
N TYR A 293 -10.11 -8.94 -6.65
CA TYR A 293 -10.60 -8.15 -7.79
C TYR A 293 -11.42 -8.98 -8.78
N ALA A 294 -11.14 -10.28 -8.92
CA ALA A 294 -12.00 -11.20 -9.67
C ALA A 294 -13.42 -11.28 -9.09
N PHE A 295 -13.57 -11.17 -7.78
CA PHE A 295 -14.89 -11.19 -7.12
C PHE A 295 -15.76 -9.99 -7.49
N PHE A 296 -15.21 -8.85 -7.93
CA PHE A 296 -16.03 -7.72 -8.42
C PHE A 296 -16.81 -8.08 -9.69
N ALA A 297 -16.29 -8.98 -10.51
CA ALA A 297 -17.00 -9.46 -11.69
C ALA A 297 -17.77 -10.77 -11.41
N SER A 298 -17.21 -11.68 -10.61
CA SER A 298 -17.81 -12.99 -10.38
C SER A 298 -18.97 -12.98 -9.39
N ILE A 299 -18.98 -12.15 -8.34
CA ILE A 299 -20.09 -12.05 -7.40
C ILE A 299 -21.39 -11.63 -8.12
N PRO A 300 -21.44 -10.50 -8.87
CA PRO A 300 -22.64 -10.15 -9.60
C PRO A 300 -23.07 -11.24 -10.59
N LEU A 301 -22.11 -11.84 -11.32
CA LEU A 301 -22.39 -12.90 -12.27
C LEU A 301 -23.04 -14.13 -11.61
N VAL A 302 -22.49 -14.59 -10.50
CA VAL A 302 -22.96 -15.78 -9.79
C VAL A 302 -24.31 -15.52 -9.11
N PHE A 303 -24.43 -14.45 -8.33
CA PHE A 303 -25.64 -14.19 -7.56
C PHE A 303 -26.82 -13.76 -8.43
N GLN A 304 -26.59 -13.04 -9.55
CA GLN A 304 -27.64 -12.74 -10.52
C GLN A 304 -28.14 -14.01 -11.23
N LYS A 305 -27.19 -14.86 -11.71
CA LYS A 305 -27.58 -16.07 -12.45
C LYS A 305 -28.18 -17.15 -11.56
N THR A 306 -27.69 -17.31 -10.34
CA THR A 306 -28.08 -18.43 -9.46
C THR A 306 -29.25 -18.08 -8.56
N TYR A 307 -29.31 -16.86 -8.04
CA TYR A 307 -30.29 -16.44 -7.03
C TYR A 307 -31.18 -15.28 -7.47
N GLY A 308 -30.99 -14.74 -8.68
CA GLY A 308 -31.77 -13.62 -9.20
C GLY A 308 -31.58 -12.28 -8.50
N PHE A 309 -30.41 -12.06 -7.88
CA PHE A 309 -30.13 -10.84 -7.11
C PHE A 309 -30.08 -9.58 -7.99
N ASN A 310 -30.64 -8.49 -7.49
CA ASN A 310 -30.55 -7.16 -8.07
C ASN A 310 -29.19 -6.50 -7.76
N SER A 311 -28.90 -5.37 -8.39
CA SER A 311 -27.59 -4.68 -8.23
C SER A 311 -27.30 -4.29 -6.78
N HIS A 312 -28.29 -3.78 -6.02
CA HIS A 312 -28.08 -3.45 -4.61
C HIS A 312 -27.85 -4.68 -3.73
N GLN A 313 -28.59 -5.79 -3.99
CA GLN A 313 -28.40 -7.05 -3.26
C GLN A 313 -27.00 -7.63 -3.50
N ASN A 314 -26.50 -7.56 -4.74
CA ASN A 314 -25.12 -7.93 -5.08
C ASN A 314 -24.10 -7.04 -4.31
N GLY A 315 -24.38 -5.76 -4.19
CA GLY A 315 -23.54 -4.85 -3.38
C GLY A 315 -23.48 -5.29 -1.91
N LEU A 316 -24.63 -5.68 -1.31
CA LEU A 316 -24.68 -6.12 0.09
C LEU A 316 -23.87 -7.40 0.36
N VAL A 317 -23.66 -8.27 -0.62
CA VAL A 317 -22.78 -9.45 -0.48
C VAL A 317 -21.38 -9.05 -0.06
N PHE A 318 -20.89 -7.89 -0.48
CA PHE A 318 -19.55 -7.38 -0.12
C PHE A 318 -19.39 -7.02 1.35
N ILE A 319 -20.47 -6.95 2.14
CA ILE A 319 -20.39 -6.80 3.61
C ILE A 319 -19.59 -7.95 4.22
N SER A 320 -19.76 -9.17 3.71
CA SER A 320 -19.01 -10.34 4.19
C SER A 320 -17.49 -10.18 4.01
N LEU A 321 -17.06 -9.60 2.89
CA LEU A 321 -15.66 -9.25 2.68
C LEU A 321 -15.19 -8.18 3.69
N GLY A 322 -16.03 -7.18 3.98
CA GLY A 322 -15.75 -6.18 5.01
C GLY A 322 -15.56 -6.80 6.41
N ILE A 323 -16.43 -7.73 6.79
CA ILE A 323 -16.32 -8.49 8.06
C ILE A 323 -14.99 -9.26 8.08
N GLY A 324 -14.62 -9.94 6.99
CA GLY A 324 -13.33 -10.63 6.88
C GLY A 324 -12.13 -9.70 7.10
N ALA A 325 -12.13 -8.50 6.52
CA ALA A 325 -11.08 -7.50 6.71
C ALA A 325 -10.99 -7.00 8.16
N LEU A 326 -12.12 -6.79 8.83
CA LEU A 326 -12.16 -6.42 10.25
C LEU A 326 -11.60 -7.53 11.14
N LEU A 327 -11.97 -8.78 10.88
CA LEU A 327 -11.44 -9.96 11.60
C LEU A 327 -9.93 -10.11 11.39
N ALA A 328 -9.44 -9.87 10.17
CA ALA A 328 -8.01 -9.87 9.89
C ALA A 328 -7.26 -8.81 10.70
N THR A 329 -7.81 -7.60 10.77
CA THR A 329 -7.22 -6.51 11.56
C THR A 329 -7.19 -6.84 13.05
N ALA A 330 -8.28 -7.40 13.59
CA ALA A 330 -8.34 -7.85 14.96
C ALA A 330 -7.29 -8.95 15.23
N THR A 331 -7.16 -9.94 14.35
CA THR A 331 -6.16 -11.02 14.44
C THR A 331 -4.74 -10.45 14.44
N ASN A 332 -4.43 -9.47 13.56
CA ASN A 332 -3.13 -8.80 13.55
C ASN A 332 -2.80 -8.13 14.88
N ILE A 333 -3.75 -7.36 15.43
CA ILE A 333 -3.57 -6.67 16.71
C ILE A 333 -3.36 -7.68 17.86
N ILE A 334 -4.13 -8.76 17.86
CA ILE A 334 -4.01 -9.84 18.85
C ILE A 334 -2.64 -10.51 18.75
N CYS A 335 -2.21 -10.89 17.55
CA CYS A 335 -0.90 -11.50 17.32
C CYS A 335 0.25 -10.56 17.71
N ASP A 336 0.12 -9.26 17.38
CA ASP A 336 1.13 -8.26 17.78
C ASP A 336 1.25 -8.21 19.31
N ARG A 337 0.13 -8.10 20.04
CA ARG A 337 0.12 -7.99 21.50
C ARG A 337 0.56 -9.27 22.20
N LEU A 338 0.01 -10.41 21.80
CA LEU A 338 0.20 -11.67 22.53
C LEU A 338 1.50 -12.38 22.17
N ILE A 339 1.99 -12.22 20.94
CA ILE A 339 3.16 -12.95 20.46
C ILE A 339 4.35 -12.00 20.34
N TYR A 340 4.23 -10.96 19.51
CA TYR A 340 5.37 -10.12 19.15
C TYR A 340 5.85 -9.27 20.34
N GLN A 341 4.95 -8.55 21.01
CA GLN A 341 5.33 -7.68 22.13
C GLN A 341 5.80 -8.49 23.34
N LYS A 342 5.22 -9.68 23.57
CA LYS A 342 5.67 -10.58 24.64
C LYS A 342 7.10 -11.05 24.38
N LYS A 343 7.39 -11.52 23.17
CA LYS A 343 8.76 -11.94 22.80
C LYS A 343 9.75 -10.77 22.81
N ALA A 344 9.31 -9.56 22.44
CA ALA A 344 10.14 -8.36 22.54
C ALA A 344 10.53 -8.03 23.99
N LYS A 345 9.59 -8.21 24.91
CA LYS A 345 9.84 -8.03 26.34
C LYS A 345 10.82 -9.08 26.88
N GLU A 346 10.57 -10.34 26.56
CA GLU A 346 11.46 -11.45 26.96
C GLU A 346 12.89 -11.29 26.43
N ALA A 347 13.06 -10.82 25.19
CA ALA A 347 14.38 -10.56 24.60
C ALA A 347 15.11 -9.43 25.33
N ARG A 348 14.40 -8.35 25.70
CA ARG A 348 14.97 -7.25 26.51
C ARG A 348 15.39 -7.70 27.90
N GLU A 349 14.58 -8.55 28.55
CA GLU A 349 14.88 -9.11 29.87
C GLU A 349 16.12 -10.03 29.85
N ARG A 350 16.45 -10.63 28.69
CA ARG A 350 17.68 -11.40 28.47
C ARG A 350 18.90 -10.55 28.11
N GLY A 351 18.78 -9.22 28.08
CA GLY A 351 19.88 -8.33 27.69
C GLY A 351 20.18 -8.30 26.19
N GLU A 352 19.35 -8.93 25.35
CA GLU A 352 19.44 -8.83 23.89
C GLU A 352 18.94 -7.45 23.46
N THR A 353 19.46 -6.93 22.32
CA THR A 353 19.09 -5.59 21.78
C THR A 353 17.59 -5.43 21.45
N GLY A 354 16.72 -6.35 21.84
CA GLY A 354 15.27 -6.32 21.60
C GLY A 354 14.88 -6.47 20.13
N HIS A 355 15.82 -6.80 19.27
CA HIS A 355 15.58 -7.01 17.84
C HIS A 355 15.02 -8.41 17.60
N ILE A 356 13.71 -8.48 17.36
CA ILE A 356 13.04 -9.76 17.06
C ILE A 356 13.18 -10.07 15.57
N PRO A 357 13.49 -11.32 15.21
CA PRO A 357 13.54 -11.74 13.81
C PRO A 357 12.26 -11.39 13.07
N PRO A 358 12.33 -10.81 11.84
CA PRO A 358 11.16 -10.42 11.05
C PRO A 358 10.19 -11.57 10.77
N GLU A 359 10.67 -12.80 10.78
CA GLU A 359 9.89 -14.03 10.57
C GLU A 359 8.77 -14.19 11.61
N GLN A 360 8.94 -13.65 12.81
CA GLN A 360 7.90 -13.69 13.85
C GLN A 360 6.65 -12.87 13.48
N ARG A 361 6.72 -12.03 12.46
CA ARG A 361 5.56 -11.30 11.91
C ARG A 361 4.77 -12.11 10.89
N LEU A 362 5.22 -13.31 10.51
CA LEU A 362 4.52 -14.16 9.55
C LEU A 362 3.40 -15.01 10.16
N TYR A 363 3.23 -15.04 11.50
CA TYR A 363 2.16 -15.82 12.14
C TYR A 363 0.77 -15.54 11.56
N PRO A 364 0.33 -14.28 11.38
CA PRO A 364 -0.98 -14.02 10.77
C PRO A 364 -1.07 -14.53 9.32
N ALA A 365 0.02 -14.40 8.53
CA ALA A 365 0.05 -14.88 7.15
C ALA A 365 -0.04 -16.42 7.06
N MET A 366 0.57 -17.15 8.01
CA MET A 366 0.46 -18.60 8.10
C MET A 366 -0.98 -19.04 8.41
N MET A 367 -1.64 -18.38 9.37
CA MET A 367 -3.06 -18.63 9.65
C MET A 367 -3.95 -18.27 8.47
N GLY A 368 -3.68 -17.11 7.84
CA GLY A 368 -4.40 -16.62 6.69
C GLY A 368 -4.31 -17.52 5.46
N SER A 369 -3.16 -18.14 5.19
CA SER A 369 -2.99 -18.98 3.99
C SER A 369 -4.01 -20.11 3.86
N LEU A 370 -4.50 -20.66 4.97
CA LEU A 370 -5.56 -21.66 5.00
C LEU A 370 -6.93 -21.06 4.68
N GLY A 371 -7.19 -19.84 5.15
CA GLY A 371 -8.49 -19.19 5.00
C GLY A 371 -8.87 -18.90 3.53
N VAL A 372 -7.89 -18.56 2.68
CA VAL A 372 -8.12 -18.36 1.23
C VAL A 372 -8.65 -19.63 0.59
N ALA A 373 -7.95 -20.75 0.78
CA ALA A 373 -8.36 -22.03 0.20
C ALA A 373 -9.74 -22.48 0.73
N ILE A 374 -9.95 -22.41 2.05
CA ILE A 374 -11.23 -22.77 2.69
C ILE A 374 -12.36 -21.91 2.11
N GLY A 375 -12.19 -20.58 2.06
CA GLY A 375 -13.22 -19.69 1.55
C GLY A 375 -13.57 -19.96 0.08
N LEU A 376 -12.57 -20.17 -0.78
CA LEU A 376 -12.77 -20.42 -2.20
C LEU A 376 -13.50 -21.74 -2.47
N PHE A 377 -13.10 -22.83 -1.79
CA PHE A 377 -13.80 -24.11 -1.94
C PHE A 377 -15.21 -24.07 -1.36
N TRP A 378 -15.39 -23.47 -0.18
CA TRP A 378 -16.71 -23.29 0.38
C TRP A 378 -17.61 -22.49 -0.56
N PHE A 379 -17.15 -21.36 -1.11
CA PHE A 379 -17.88 -20.60 -2.12
C PHE A 379 -18.21 -21.45 -3.36
N ALA A 380 -17.20 -22.15 -3.92
CA ALA A 380 -17.35 -22.96 -5.13
C ALA A 380 -18.45 -24.03 -5.02
N TRP A 381 -18.52 -24.68 -3.86
CA TRP A 381 -19.43 -25.82 -3.67
C TRP A 381 -20.79 -25.44 -3.12
N THR A 382 -20.96 -24.23 -2.62
CA THR A 382 -22.24 -23.75 -2.06
C THR A 382 -22.97 -22.73 -2.96
N ALA A 383 -22.31 -22.16 -3.97
CA ALA A 383 -22.92 -21.23 -4.92
C ALA A 383 -23.78 -21.98 -5.96
N ARG A 384 -24.87 -22.58 -5.50
CA ARG A 384 -25.81 -23.40 -6.30
C ARG A 384 -27.27 -23.10 -5.94
N PRO A 385 -28.23 -23.31 -6.86
CA PRO A 385 -29.65 -22.99 -6.63
C PRO A 385 -30.30 -23.79 -5.49
N ASP A 386 -29.78 -24.97 -5.20
CA ASP A 386 -30.26 -25.90 -4.15
C ASP A 386 -29.77 -25.52 -2.74
N ILE A 387 -28.82 -24.58 -2.64
CA ILE A 387 -28.27 -24.12 -1.36
C ILE A 387 -28.65 -22.65 -1.12
N HIS A 388 -29.07 -22.36 0.11
CA HIS A 388 -29.43 -20.99 0.49
C HIS A 388 -28.30 -20.00 0.26
N TRP A 389 -28.61 -18.83 -0.30
CA TRP A 389 -27.64 -17.79 -0.70
C TRP A 389 -26.71 -17.30 0.42
N ILE A 390 -27.10 -17.46 1.67
CA ILE A 390 -26.25 -17.06 2.81
C ILE A 390 -24.96 -17.87 2.92
N SER A 391 -24.96 -19.15 2.48
CA SER A 391 -23.79 -20.01 2.58
C SER A 391 -22.61 -19.52 1.72
N PRO A 392 -22.73 -19.23 0.42
CA PRO A 392 -21.66 -18.67 -0.35
C PRO A 392 -21.28 -17.23 0.11
N VAL A 393 -22.20 -16.46 0.70
CA VAL A 393 -21.89 -15.16 1.30
C VAL A 393 -20.96 -15.33 2.52
N LEU A 394 -21.24 -16.28 3.39
CA LEU A 394 -20.39 -16.56 4.55
C LEU A 394 -19.00 -17.08 4.16
N ALA A 395 -18.88 -17.80 3.06
CA ALA A 395 -17.60 -18.28 2.53
C ALA A 395 -16.60 -17.16 2.18
N LEU A 396 -17.08 -15.96 1.89
CA LEU A 396 -16.25 -14.79 1.59
C LEU A 396 -15.56 -14.20 2.86
N ILE A 397 -16.06 -14.53 4.05
CA ILE A 397 -15.47 -14.07 5.32
C ILE A 397 -14.07 -14.67 5.52
N PRO A 398 -13.86 -16.00 5.59
CA PRO A 398 -12.54 -16.60 5.74
C PRO A 398 -11.62 -16.27 4.57
N PHE A 399 -12.17 -16.15 3.34
CA PHE A 399 -11.40 -15.70 2.18
C PHE A 399 -10.76 -14.33 2.42
N ASN A 400 -11.55 -13.29 2.75
CA ASN A 400 -11.01 -11.94 2.89
C ASN A 400 -10.28 -11.72 4.23
N TRP A 401 -10.59 -12.50 5.26
CA TRP A 401 -9.78 -12.56 6.48
C TRP A 401 -8.34 -12.94 6.18
N ALA A 402 -8.15 -13.89 5.29
CA ALA A 402 -6.85 -14.33 4.83
C ALA A 402 -6.16 -13.34 3.88
N ASN A 403 -6.93 -12.79 2.92
CA ASN A 403 -6.45 -11.91 1.87
C ASN A 403 -5.87 -10.58 2.39
N ALA A 404 -6.27 -10.10 3.56
CA ALA A 404 -5.83 -8.82 4.11
C ALA A 404 -4.31 -8.72 4.42
N PHE A 405 -3.54 -9.78 4.20
CA PHE A 405 -2.10 -9.81 4.45
C PHE A 405 -1.24 -9.57 3.21
N THR A 406 -1.82 -9.41 2.00
CA THR A 406 -1.10 -9.50 0.71
C THR A 406 -1.53 -8.50 -0.38
N ARG A 407 -0.68 -8.11 -1.41
CA ARG A 407 -0.98 -6.91 -2.26
C ARG A 407 -0.50 -6.83 -3.73
N TYR A 408 -1.34 -6.36 -4.63
CA TYR A 408 -1.41 -5.42 -5.81
C TYR A 408 -1.03 -5.85 -7.26
N VAL A 409 -0.11 -6.74 -7.62
CA VAL A 409 0.37 -6.85 -9.02
C VAL A 409 -0.59 -7.63 -9.95
N PHE A 410 -1.20 -8.70 -9.46
CA PHE A 410 -2.07 -9.55 -10.29
C PHE A 410 -3.52 -9.06 -10.39
N ALA A 411 -3.92 -8.07 -9.60
CA ALA A 411 -5.27 -7.53 -9.58
C ALA A 411 -5.74 -6.96 -10.92
N ALA A 412 -4.83 -6.50 -11.77
CA ALA A 412 -5.16 -5.91 -13.05
C ALA A 412 -5.59 -6.92 -14.13
N ALA A 413 -5.03 -8.12 -14.13
CA ALA A 413 -5.27 -9.11 -15.17
C ALA A 413 -6.55 -9.95 -14.93
N PHE A 414 -6.85 -10.29 -13.70
CA PHE A 414 -7.91 -11.23 -13.36
C PHE A 414 -9.33 -10.81 -13.77
N PRO A 415 -9.77 -9.54 -13.61
CA PRO A 415 -11.11 -9.13 -14.03
C PRO A 415 -11.38 -9.37 -15.53
N LEU A 416 -10.34 -9.37 -16.38
CA LEU A 416 -10.49 -9.45 -17.82
C LEU A 416 -10.89 -10.84 -18.32
N PHE A 417 -10.48 -11.90 -17.65
CA PHE A 417 -10.81 -13.27 -18.08
C PHE A 417 -11.76 -14.00 -17.12
N VAL A 418 -12.07 -13.43 -15.96
CA VAL A 418 -12.89 -14.10 -14.95
C VAL A 418 -14.28 -14.42 -15.47
N ILE A 419 -14.90 -13.52 -16.23
CA ILE A 419 -16.23 -13.76 -16.81
C ILE A 419 -16.20 -14.98 -17.75
N GLN A 420 -15.20 -15.06 -18.64
CA GLN A 420 -15.02 -16.19 -19.54
C GLN A 420 -14.76 -17.48 -18.77
N MET A 421 -13.92 -17.40 -17.73
CA MET A 421 -13.64 -18.54 -16.84
C MET A 421 -14.91 -19.08 -16.17
N TYR A 422 -15.75 -18.22 -15.60
CA TYR A 422 -16.99 -18.64 -14.94
C TYR A 422 -18.06 -19.11 -15.93
N ASN A 423 -18.10 -18.57 -17.14
CA ASN A 423 -19.03 -19.02 -18.18
C ASN A 423 -18.65 -20.40 -18.75
N ASN A 424 -17.35 -20.67 -18.93
CA ASN A 424 -16.86 -21.90 -19.54
C ASN A 424 -16.69 -23.07 -18.55
N LEU A 425 -16.28 -22.77 -17.30
CA LEU A 425 -15.97 -23.80 -16.30
C LEU A 425 -17.10 -24.05 -15.29
N THR A 426 -18.19 -23.29 -15.34
CA THR A 426 -19.19 -23.20 -14.27
C THR A 426 -18.65 -22.61 -12.97
N THR A 427 -19.52 -22.09 -12.11
CA THR A 427 -19.14 -21.47 -10.83
C THR A 427 -18.33 -22.41 -9.94
N LYS A 428 -18.77 -23.69 -9.88
CA LYS A 428 -18.11 -24.72 -9.06
C LYS A 428 -16.65 -24.91 -9.45
N TRP A 429 -16.35 -25.14 -10.71
CA TRP A 429 -15.00 -25.44 -11.18
C TRP A 429 -14.13 -24.19 -11.33
N ALA A 430 -14.72 -23.04 -11.70
CA ALA A 430 -13.99 -21.79 -11.78
C ALA A 430 -13.44 -21.36 -10.40
N ALA A 431 -14.27 -21.36 -9.37
CA ALA A 431 -13.81 -21.03 -8.03
C ALA A 431 -12.91 -22.12 -7.41
N SER A 432 -13.17 -23.42 -7.73
CA SER A 432 -12.28 -24.51 -7.29
C SER A 432 -10.89 -24.42 -7.91
N LEU A 433 -10.76 -23.99 -9.18
CA LEU A 433 -9.46 -23.76 -9.82
C LEU A 433 -8.63 -22.75 -9.02
N LEU A 434 -9.24 -21.63 -8.64
CA LEU A 434 -8.59 -20.64 -7.79
C LEU A 434 -8.23 -21.22 -6.41
N GLY A 435 -9.10 -22.07 -5.86
CA GLY A 435 -8.85 -22.80 -4.61
C GLY A 435 -7.65 -23.75 -4.69
N PHE A 436 -7.48 -24.48 -5.80
CA PHE A 436 -6.29 -25.35 -6.01
C PHE A 436 -5.00 -24.53 -6.12
N ILE A 437 -5.04 -23.38 -6.80
CA ILE A 437 -3.88 -22.48 -6.84
C ILE A 437 -3.57 -21.98 -5.44
N ALA A 438 -4.57 -21.58 -4.65
CA ALA A 438 -4.39 -21.16 -3.26
C ALA A 438 -3.73 -22.25 -2.41
N ILE A 439 -4.15 -23.54 -2.55
CA ILE A 439 -3.50 -24.66 -1.85
C ILE A 439 -2.01 -24.74 -2.21
N GLY A 440 -1.67 -24.60 -3.49
CA GLY A 440 -0.27 -24.59 -3.93
C GLY A 440 0.57 -23.45 -3.33
N LEU A 441 -0.07 -22.36 -2.92
CA LEU A 441 0.58 -21.20 -2.32
C LEU A 441 0.65 -21.24 -0.77
N ILE A 442 -0.14 -22.11 -0.11
CA ILE A 442 -0.14 -22.29 1.37
C ILE A 442 1.28 -22.51 1.93
N PRO A 443 2.16 -23.33 1.34
CA PRO A 443 3.48 -23.58 1.91
C PRO A 443 4.38 -22.33 2.00
N ILE A 444 4.14 -21.30 1.20
CA ILE A 444 5.03 -20.14 1.09
C ILE A 444 5.27 -19.45 2.46
N PRO A 445 4.27 -18.99 3.22
CA PRO A 445 4.49 -18.38 4.53
C PRO A 445 5.15 -19.33 5.53
N TRP A 446 4.84 -20.62 5.48
CA TRP A 446 5.37 -21.64 6.39
C TRP A 446 6.86 -21.93 6.11
N VAL A 447 7.23 -22.06 4.85
CA VAL A 447 8.62 -22.24 4.42
C VAL A 447 9.45 -21.02 4.77
N LEU A 448 8.93 -19.81 4.51
CA LEU A 448 9.62 -18.57 4.86
C LEU A 448 9.74 -18.37 6.37
N PHE A 449 8.76 -18.79 7.16
CA PHE A 449 8.86 -18.76 8.61
C PHE A 449 9.99 -19.68 9.12
N ARG A 450 10.12 -20.89 8.57
CA ARG A 450 11.10 -21.87 9.01
C ARG A 450 12.51 -21.61 8.46
N PHE A 451 12.61 -21.24 7.21
CA PHE A 451 13.87 -21.13 6.49
C PHE A 451 14.28 -19.69 6.15
N GLY A 452 13.46 -18.69 6.45
CA GLY A 452 13.69 -17.29 6.08
C GLY A 452 15.03 -16.75 6.56
N ALA A 453 15.43 -17.06 7.80
CA ALA A 453 16.74 -16.67 8.33
C ALA A 453 17.90 -17.26 7.53
N SER A 454 17.81 -18.55 7.13
CA SER A 454 18.85 -19.23 6.31
C SER A 454 18.89 -18.67 4.89
N ILE A 455 17.74 -18.37 4.32
CA ILE A 455 17.65 -17.80 2.97
C ILE A 455 18.27 -16.39 2.97
N ARG A 456 17.92 -15.53 3.95
CA ARG A 456 18.51 -14.17 4.07
C ARG A 456 20.02 -14.18 4.20
N ARG A 457 20.60 -15.11 4.96
CA ARG A 457 22.07 -15.22 5.08
C ARG A 457 22.79 -15.52 3.76
N LYS A 458 22.08 -16.08 2.78
CA LYS A 458 22.60 -16.39 1.44
C LYS A 458 22.33 -15.28 0.41
N THR A 459 21.51 -14.29 0.74
CA THR A 459 21.17 -13.19 -0.18
C THR A 459 22.26 -12.11 -0.14
N ARG A 460 22.57 -11.52 -1.30
CA ARG A 460 23.57 -10.45 -1.45
C ARG A 460 23.16 -9.13 -0.83
N TYR A 461 21.89 -8.98 -0.46
CA TYR A 461 21.26 -7.75 0.06
C TYR A 461 20.82 -7.89 1.52
N ALA A 462 21.43 -8.80 2.29
CA ALA A 462 21.17 -8.90 3.73
C ALA A 462 21.65 -7.62 4.42
N LEU A 463 20.68 -6.79 4.86
CA LEU A 463 20.85 -5.67 5.77
C LEU A 463 20.67 -6.15 7.21
#